data_beb8e387752c113a1e80f5fa8850ecbd
#
_entry.id   beb8e387752c113a1e80f5fa8850ecbd
#
_cell.length_a   1.000
_cell.length_b   1.000
_cell.length_c   1.000
_cell.angle_alpha   90.00
_cell.angle_beta   90.00
_cell.angle_gamma   90.00
#
_symmetry.space_group_name_H-M   'P 1'
#
loop_
_entity.id
_entity.type
_entity.pdbx_description
1 polymer ?
#
loop_
_entity_poly.entity_id
_entity_poly.type
_entity_poly.pdbx_seq_one_letter_code
_entity_poly.pdbx_strand_id
1 'polypeptide(L)' 'MKPEKKAPEMNEDEKAVFEILKATSPIDLNALKEQSGLSNKKWDKTIKGLTSNKIAKVVKTDAGLFVELV' A
#
# COMPACT_ATOMS: atom_id res chain seq x y z
N MET A 1 -4.81 7.58 27.42
CA MET A 1 -4.73 7.39 26.76
C MET A 1 -4.83 7.23 25.85
N LYS A 2 -4.69 7.12 25.59
CA LYS A 2 -4.58 6.88 24.65
C LYS A 2 -5.01 6.59 23.71
N PRO A 3 -5.04 6.65 23.31
CA PRO A 3 -5.38 6.39 22.38
C PRO A 3 -5.54 5.92 21.65
N GLU A 4 -5.45 5.70 21.37
CA GLU A 4 -5.24 5.32 20.59
C GLU A 4 -5.60 5.01 19.48
N LYS A 5 -5.69 5.33 19.02
CA LYS A 5 -5.91 4.94 17.95
C LYS A 5 -5.31 4.34 17.27
N LYS A 6 -5.97 3.95 16.87
CA LYS A 6 -4.89 3.39 16.49
C LYS A 6 -4.85 2.91 15.12
N ALA A 7 -3.78 3.23 14.46
CA ALA A 7 -3.58 2.70 13.15
C ALA A 7 -3.40 1.20 13.24
N PRO A 8 -3.86 0.44 12.24
CA PRO A 8 -3.53 -0.97 12.19
C PRO A 8 -2.02 -1.16 12.21
N GLU A 9 -1.58 -2.26 12.78
CA GLU A 9 -0.15 -2.55 12.80
C GLU A 9 0.34 -2.76 11.38
N MET A 10 1.37 -2.03 11.03
CA MET A 10 2.02 -2.18 9.73
C MET A 10 3.44 -2.61 9.96
N ASN A 11 3.87 -3.64 9.22
CA ASN A 11 5.28 -4.03 9.26
C ASN A 11 6.09 -3.06 8.41
N GLU A 12 7.41 -3.27 8.35
CA GLU A 12 8.27 -2.35 7.62
C GLU A 12 7.92 -2.28 6.14
N ASP A 13 7.55 -3.40 5.56
CA ASP A 13 7.18 -3.43 4.15
C ASP A 13 5.93 -2.61 3.89
N GLU A 14 4.94 -2.76 4.75
CA GLU A 14 3.69 -2.01 4.60
C GLU A 14 3.92 -0.52 4.81
N LYS A 15 4.76 -0.17 5.77
CA LYS A 15 5.09 1.23 6.00
C LYS A 15 5.80 1.84 4.80
N ALA A 16 6.71 1.09 4.19
CA ALA A 16 7.41 1.59 3.01
C ALA A 16 6.45 1.91 1.88
N VAL A 17 5.53 1.00 1.63
CA VAL A 17 4.52 1.20 0.58
C VAL A 17 3.60 2.37 0.95
N PHE A 18 3.19 2.43 2.20
CA PHE A 18 2.32 3.49 2.67
C PHE A 18 2.97 4.87 2.48
N GLU A 19 4.26 4.99 2.80
CA GLU A 19 4.97 6.25 2.62
C GLU A 19 5.04 6.66 1.16
N ILE A 20 5.25 5.70 0.27
CA ILE A 20 5.25 5.99 -1.16
C ILE A 20 3.88 6.49 -1.59
N LEU A 21 2.84 5.86 -1.10
CA LEU A 21 1.47 6.25 -1.43
C LEU A 21 1.14 7.65 -0.90
N LYS A 22 1.65 7.99 0.27
CA LYS A 22 1.44 9.33 0.81
C LYS A 22 2.07 10.39 -0.08
N ALA A 23 3.20 10.07 -0.67
CA ALA A 23 3.91 11.01 -1.52
C ALA A 23 3.37 11.01 -2.95
N THR A 24 2.93 9.87 -3.44
CA THR A 24 2.52 9.71 -4.83
C THR A 24 1.30 8.80 -4.90
N SER A 25 0.13 9.35 -4.80
CA SER A 25 -1.13 8.59 -4.90
C SER A 25 -2.09 9.36 -5.78
N PRO A 26 -2.77 8.69 -6.72
CA PRO A 26 -2.64 7.26 -7.03
C PRO A 26 -1.36 6.97 -7.83
N ILE A 27 -0.90 5.74 -7.74
CA ILE A 27 0.32 5.31 -8.42
C ILE A 27 0.06 3.97 -9.09
N ASP A 28 0.66 3.77 -10.26
CA ASP A 28 0.57 2.50 -10.97
C ASP A 28 1.06 1.36 -10.08
N LEU A 29 0.32 0.26 -10.08
CA LEU A 29 0.62 -0.88 -9.23
C LEU A 29 2.05 -1.38 -9.44
N ASN A 30 2.47 -1.51 -10.70
CA ASN A 30 3.82 -2.00 -11.00
C ASN A 30 4.88 -1.00 -10.58
N ALA A 31 4.62 0.29 -10.76
CA ALA A 31 5.55 1.32 -10.33
C ALA A 31 5.71 1.30 -8.83
N LEU A 32 4.61 1.14 -8.11
CA LEU A 32 4.65 1.06 -6.66
C LEU A 32 5.47 -0.13 -6.19
N LYS A 33 5.24 -1.29 -6.84
CA LYS A 33 5.98 -2.49 -6.52
C LYS A 33 7.48 -2.28 -6.70
N GLU A 34 7.87 -1.66 -7.83
CA GLU A 34 9.27 -1.41 -8.10
C GLU A 34 9.88 -0.45 -7.11
N GLN A 35 9.15 0.60 -6.77
CA GLN A 35 9.66 1.57 -5.81
C GLN A 35 9.80 0.98 -4.42
N SER A 36 8.93 0.04 -4.06
CA SER A 36 9.00 -0.58 -2.76
C SER A 36 10.18 -1.52 -2.62
N GLY A 37 10.66 -2.07 -3.76
CA GLY A 37 11.78 -2.99 -3.75
C GLY A 37 11.47 -4.35 -3.16
N LEU A 38 10.21 -4.69 -3.02
CA LEU A 38 9.80 -5.95 -2.41
C LEU A 38 9.79 -7.07 -3.44
N SER A 39 10.11 -8.29 -2.97
CA SER A 39 9.96 -9.47 -3.80
C SER A 39 8.48 -9.73 -4.07
N ASN A 40 8.21 -10.60 -5.05
CA ASN A 40 6.83 -10.90 -5.42
C ASN A 40 6.02 -11.40 -4.23
N LYS A 41 6.61 -12.29 -3.43
CA LYS A 41 5.91 -12.82 -2.27
C LYS A 41 5.63 -11.75 -1.23
N LYS A 42 6.62 -10.94 -0.94
CA LYS A 42 6.46 -9.87 0.04
C LYS A 42 5.48 -8.83 -0.45
N TRP A 43 5.58 -8.49 -1.72
CA TRP A 43 4.67 -7.52 -2.32
C TRP A 43 3.22 -7.97 -2.20
N ASP A 44 2.96 -9.22 -2.59
CA ASP A 44 1.61 -9.75 -2.56
C ASP A 44 1.04 -9.71 -1.14
N LYS A 45 1.85 -10.13 -0.18
CA LYS A 45 1.42 -10.12 1.22
C LYS A 45 1.21 -8.70 1.72
N THR A 46 2.08 -7.80 1.34
CA THR A 46 2.01 -6.41 1.76
C THR A 46 0.76 -5.73 1.22
N ILE A 47 0.48 -5.90 -0.07
CA ILE A 47 -0.66 -5.24 -0.67
C ILE A 47 -1.97 -5.82 -0.11
N LYS A 48 -1.99 -7.12 0.16
CA LYS A 48 -3.16 -7.73 0.79
C LYS A 48 -3.40 -7.17 2.18
N GLY A 49 -2.32 -6.99 2.95
CA GLY A 49 -2.45 -6.41 4.28
C GLY A 49 -2.98 -4.99 4.23
N LEU A 50 -2.45 -4.19 3.32
CA LEU A 50 -2.90 -2.81 3.21
C LEU A 50 -4.36 -2.70 2.77
N THR A 51 -4.77 -3.52 1.82
CA THR A 51 -6.16 -3.49 1.37
C THR A 51 -7.12 -4.07 2.40
N SER A 52 -6.69 -5.12 3.08
CA SER A 52 -7.48 -5.76 4.14
C SER A 52 -7.74 -4.79 5.29
N ASN A 53 -6.76 -4.00 5.64
CA ASN A 53 -6.86 -3.02 6.72
C ASN A 53 -7.46 -1.70 6.27
N LYS A 54 -7.85 -1.61 5.00
CA LYS A 54 -8.46 -0.42 4.43
C LYS A 54 -7.55 0.80 4.51
N ILE A 55 -6.26 0.57 4.40
CA ILE A 55 -5.28 1.64 4.35
C ILE A 55 -5.11 2.08 2.91
N ALA A 56 -5.15 1.14 1.98
CA ALA A 56 -5.00 1.41 0.55
C ALA A 56 -6.01 0.58 -0.22
N LYS A 57 -6.22 0.96 -1.47
CA LYS A 57 -7.11 0.19 -2.35
C LYS A 57 -6.51 0.13 -3.75
N VAL A 58 -6.87 -0.92 -4.46
CA VAL A 58 -6.44 -1.09 -5.85
C VAL A 58 -7.60 -0.69 -6.74
N VAL A 59 -7.34 0.20 -7.68
CA VAL A 59 -8.33 0.70 -8.61
C VAL A 59 -7.97 0.23 -10.01
N LYS A 60 -8.93 -0.37 -10.69
CA LYS A 60 -8.71 -0.80 -12.05
C LYS A 60 -9.24 0.27 -13.01
N THR A 61 -8.39 0.67 -13.94
CA THR A 61 -8.77 1.65 -14.95
C THR A 61 -8.41 1.12 -16.32
N ASP A 62 -8.79 1.88 -17.35
CA ASP A 62 -8.43 1.51 -18.72
C ASP A 62 -6.92 1.50 -18.92
N ALA A 63 -6.21 2.29 -18.15
CA ALA A 63 -4.75 2.35 -18.22
C ALA A 63 -4.07 1.24 -17.43
N GLY A 64 -4.81 0.49 -16.61
CA GLY A 64 -4.24 -0.59 -15.81
C GLY A 64 -4.67 -0.49 -14.37
N LEU A 65 -3.86 -1.07 -13.49
CA LEU A 65 -4.16 -1.10 -12.06
C LEU A 65 -3.39 0.01 -11.34
N PHE A 66 -4.09 0.72 -10.49
CA PHE A 66 -3.50 1.78 -9.68
C PHE A 66 -3.79 1.53 -8.22
N VAL A 67 -2.91 2.02 -7.36
CA VAL A 67 -3.07 1.91 -5.92
C VAL A 67 -3.17 3.31 -5.35
N GLU A 68 -4.12 3.49 -4.46
CA GLU A 68 -4.27 4.79 -3.80
C GLU A 68 -4.65 4.58 -2.34
N LEU A 69 -4.48 5.62 -1.55
CA LEU A 69 -4.89 5.57 -0.15
C LEU A 69 -6.40 5.69 -0.05
N VAL A 70 -6.96 4.95 0.89
CA VAL A 70 -8.40 4.99 1.14
C VAL A 70 -8.81 6.28 1.82
#